data_72185428088d37e96208f7c73ad1f933
#
_entry.id   72185428088d37e96208f7c73ad1f933
#
_cell.length_a   1.000
_cell.length_b   1.000
_cell.length_c   1.000
_cell.angle_alpha   90.00
_cell.angle_beta   90.00
_cell.angle_gamma   90.00
#
_symmetry.space_group_name_H-M   'P 1'
#
loop_
_entity.id
_entity.type
_entity.pdbx_description
1 polymer ?
#
loop_
_entity_poly.entity_id
_entity_poly.type
_entity_poly.pdbx_seq_one_letter_code
_entity_poly.pdbx_strand_id
1 'polypeptide(L)'
;MSGEESSAFSEEIRYLAHEEARPGQLEMIHDCLKALQQGGHHLAAAPTGIGKTAAALAAAIDAARTANGPRTIFFLTSRQSQHKIVVDTVRRLNARRPPQEKVRLVDMVGQSNMCVQPFAKESPPLFSLLCSQAR
;
A
#
# COMPACT_ATOMS: atom_id res chain seq x y z
N MET A 1 31.41 -7.16 12.41
CA MET A 1 31.06 -5.79 11.95
C MET A 1 29.70 -5.75 11.23
N SER A 2 28.73 -6.59 11.59
CA SER A 2 27.43 -6.66 10.89
C SER A 2 26.21 -6.38 11.78
N GLY A 3 26.40 -5.96 13.01
CA GLY A 3 25.30 -5.77 13.99
C GLY A 3 24.91 -4.30 14.24
N GLU A 4 25.80 -3.37 13.98
CA GLU A 4 25.58 -1.95 14.33
C GLU A 4 24.91 -1.16 13.18
N GLU A 5 25.11 -1.54 11.92
CA GLU A 5 24.43 -0.89 10.79
C GLU A 5 22.92 -1.21 10.73
N SER A 6 22.51 -2.39 11.20
CA SER A 6 21.08 -2.78 11.23
C SER A 6 20.25 -1.96 12.21
N SER A 7 20.84 -1.51 13.32
CA SER A 7 20.16 -0.73 14.37
C SER A 7 19.93 0.72 13.97
N ALA A 8 20.88 1.35 13.27
CA ALA A 8 20.75 2.73 12.80
C ALA A 8 19.68 2.89 11.69
N PHE A 9 19.49 1.87 10.85
CA PHE A 9 18.48 1.89 9.79
C PHE A 9 17.04 1.71 10.29
N SER A 10 16.82 1.05 11.41
CA SER A 10 15.46 0.83 11.94
C SER A 10 14.85 2.08 12.57
N GLU A 11 15.64 3.04 13.04
CA GLU A 11 15.15 4.30 13.60
C GLU A 11 14.63 5.28 12.53
N GLU A 12 15.01 5.12 11.28
CA GLU A 12 14.67 6.03 10.18
C GLU A 12 13.39 5.66 9.45
N ILE A 13 12.90 4.40 9.56
CA ILE A 13 11.69 3.95 8.85
C ILE A 13 10.44 4.19 9.68
N ARG A 14 9.80 5.34 9.42
CA ARG A 14 8.63 5.80 10.18
C ARG A 14 7.35 5.00 9.92
N TYR A 15 7.19 4.38 8.76
CA TYR A 15 5.91 3.81 8.29
C TYR A 15 5.94 2.30 8.12
N LEU A 16 6.68 1.57 8.94
CA LEU A 16 6.64 0.11 8.94
C LEU A 16 5.36 -0.40 9.62
N ALA A 17 4.66 -1.34 8.98
CA ALA A 17 3.42 -1.93 9.50
C ALA A 17 3.66 -2.95 10.63
N HIS A 18 4.90 -3.37 10.85
CA HIS A 18 5.35 -4.31 11.89
C HIS A 18 6.36 -3.63 12.82
N GLU A 19 6.58 -4.21 14.00
CA GLU A 19 7.54 -3.66 14.97
C GLU A 19 8.96 -3.80 14.49
N GLU A 20 9.25 -4.93 13.84
CA GLU A 20 10.56 -5.24 13.32
C GLU A 20 10.49 -5.52 11.83
N ALA A 21 11.48 -5.07 11.10
CA ALA A 21 11.64 -5.39 9.71
C ALA A 21 12.20 -6.82 9.54
N ARG A 22 11.72 -7.52 8.53
CA ARG A 22 12.27 -8.83 8.16
C ARG A 22 13.60 -8.66 7.43
N PRO A 23 14.49 -9.68 7.46
CA PRO A 23 15.73 -9.65 6.69
C PRO A 23 15.49 -9.29 5.21
N GLY A 24 16.26 -8.36 4.67
CA GLY A 24 16.12 -7.84 3.31
C GLY A 24 14.97 -6.85 3.07
N GLN A 25 14.07 -6.69 4.04
CA GLN A 25 12.96 -5.74 3.92
C GLN A 25 13.43 -4.29 4.03
N LEU A 26 14.40 -4.02 4.91
CA LEU A 26 14.99 -2.69 5.10
C LEU A 26 15.69 -2.22 3.83
N GLU A 27 16.51 -3.08 3.23
CA GLU A 27 17.19 -2.79 1.98
C GLU A 27 16.19 -2.43 0.88
N MET A 28 15.13 -3.22 0.72
CA MET A 28 14.06 -2.94 -0.26
C MET A 28 13.37 -1.58 0.01
N ILE A 29 13.10 -1.24 1.27
CA ILE A 29 12.48 0.03 1.64
C ILE A 29 13.40 1.18 1.27
N HIS A 30 14.67 1.08 1.65
CA HIS A 30 15.67 2.12 1.40
C HIS A 30 15.86 2.39 -0.10
N ASP A 31 16.03 1.34 -0.91
CA ASP A 31 16.20 1.46 -2.35
C ASP A 31 14.95 2.05 -3.03
N CYS A 32 13.76 1.62 -2.59
CA CYS A 32 12.51 2.16 -3.08
C CYS A 32 12.36 3.64 -2.72
N LEU A 33 12.65 4.02 -1.47
CA LEU A 33 12.58 5.40 -1.00
C LEU A 33 13.56 6.31 -1.77
N LYS A 34 14.80 5.86 -1.95
CA LYS A 34 15.81 6.57 -2.75
C LYS A 34 15.34 6.81 -4.18
N ALA A 35 14.80 5.78 -4.84
CA ALA A 35 14.27 5.92 -6.19
C ALA A 35 13.11 6.93 -6.27
N LEU A 36 12.19 6.88 -5.31
CA LEU A 36 11.05 7.82 -5.24
C LEU A 36 11.50 9.27 -5.01
N GLN A 37 12.49 9.48 -4.15
CA GLN A 37 13.05 10.82 -3.88
C GLN A 37 13.76 11.40 -5.09
N GLN A 38 14.38 10.56 -5.91
CA GLN A 38 15.07 10.96 -7.14
C GLN A 38 14.11 11.08 -8.35
N GLY A 39 12.84 10.78 -8.20
CA GLY A 39 11.86 10.78 -9.30
C GLY A 39 12.07 9.64 -10.31
N GLY A 40 12.70 8.54 -9.87
CA GLY A 40 13.04 7.39 -10.68
C GLY A 40 12.04 6.23 -10.56
N HIS A 41 12.49 5.08 -11.01
CA HIS A 41 11.75 3.81 -10.95
C HIS A 41 12.55 2.80 -10.13
N HIS A 42 11.85 1.95 -9.38
CA HIS A 42 12.45 0.85 -8.64
C HIS A 42 11.80 -0.47 -9.04
N LEU A 43 12.62 -1.43 -9.47
CA LEU A 43 12.19 -2.78 -9.78
C LEU A 43 12.80 -3.73 -8.75
N ALA A 44 11.95 -4.28 -7.87
CA ALA A 44 12.38 -5.17 -6.81
C ALA A 44 12.03 -6.63 -7.12
N ALA A 45 13.05 -7.48 -7.19
CA ALA A 45 12.92 -8.92 -7.19
C ALA A 45 13.23 -9.45 -5.79
N ALA A 46 12.22 -9.93 -5.08
CA ALA A 46 12.39 -10.40 -3.72
C ALA A 46 11.61 -11.70 -3.46
N PRO A 47 12.10 -12.60 -2.61
CA PRO A 47 11.43 -13.85 -2.26
C PRO A 47 10.01 -13.63 -1.69
N THR A 48 9.18 -14.68 -1.76
CA THR A 48 7.89 -14.69 -1.08
C THR A 48 8.11 -14.65 0.43
N GLY A 49 7.22 -13.94 1.15
CA GLY A 49 7.31 -13.87 2.63
C GLY A 49 8.14 -12.71 3.20
N ILE A 50 8.98 -12.03 2.41
CA ILE A 50 9.76 -10.88 2.87
C ILE A 50 8.89 -9.67 3.28
N GLY A 51 7.63 -9.63 2.83
CA GLY A 51 6.74 -8.51 3.12
C GLY A 51 6.83 -7.36 2.12
N LYS A 52 6.96 -7.70 0.82
CA LYS A 52 7.06 -6.71 -0.28
C LYS A 52 6.01 -5.59 -0.23
N THR A 53 4.76 -5.94 0.02
CA THR A 53 3.66 -4.97 0.12
C THR A 53 3.88 -3.98 1.25
N ALA A 54 4.30 -4.46 2.42
CA ALA A 54 4.57 -3.60 3.58
C ALA A 54 5.79 -2.70 3.31
N ALA A 55 6.84 -3.23 2.67
CA ALA A 55 8.03 -2.46 2.30
C ALA A 55 7.70 -1.35 1.28
N ALA A 56 7.01 -1.69 0.21
CA ALA A 56 6.61 -0.73 -0.81
C ALA A 56 5.70 0.38 -0.25
N LEU A 57 4.74 0.02 0.62
CA LEU A 57 3.87 0.99 1.28
C LEU A 57 4.64 1.88 2.25
N ALA A 58 5.57 1.33 3.05
CA ALA A 58 6.41 2.11 3.96
C ALA A 58 7.18 3.19 3.20
N ALA A 59 7.90 2.80 2.14
CA ALA A 59 8.67 3.73 1.31
C ALA A 59 7.78 4.78 0.63
N ALA A 60 6.65 4.37 0.04
CA ALA A 60 5.75 5.27 -0.67
C ALA A 60 5.07 6.28 0.28
N ILE A 61 4.66 5.84 1.47
CA ILE A 61 4.05 6.73 2.47
C ILE A 61 5.07 7.72 3.00
N ASP A 62 6.28 7.28 3.29
CA ASP A 62 7.34 8.16 3.77
C ASP A 62 7.71 9.22 2.72
N ALA A 63 7.92 8.81 1.49
CA ALA A 63 8.16 9.73 0.37
C ALA A 63 7.01 10.72 0.17
N ALA A 64 5.75 10.26 0.30
CA ALA A 64 4.58 11.13 0.16
C ALA A 64 4.45 12.14 1.31
N ARG A 65 4.89 11.79 2.52
CA ARG A 65 4.83 12.65 3.71
C ARG A 65 5.94 13.67 3.77
N THR A 66 7.11 13.33 3.22
CA THR A 66 8.27 14.24 3.15
C THR A 66 8.24 15.19 1.94
N ALA A 67 7.37 14.91 0.96
CA ALA A 67 7.22 15.75 -0.21
C ALA A 67 6.49 17.07 0.10
N ASN A 68 6.81 18.11 -0.67
CA ASN A 68 6.10 19.38 -0.62
C ASN A 68 4.69 19.24 -1.22
N GLY A 69 3.66 19.38 -0.38
CA GLY A 69 2.25 19.34 -0.77
C GLY A 69 1.62 17.93 -0.74
N PRO A 70 0.31 17.85 -0.98
CA PRO A 70 -0.45 16.60 -0.91
C PRO A 70 -0.02 15.63 -2.02
N ARG A 71 0.11 14.36 -1.66
CA ARG A 71 0.46 13.29 -2.60
C ARG A 71 -0.58 12.18 -2.54
N THR A 72 -0.79 11.53 -3.67
CA THR A 72 -1.64 10.36 -3.81
C THR A 72 -0.79 9.17 -4.23
N ILE A 73 -0.96 8.05 -3.52
CA ILE A 73 -0.30 6.79 -3.83
C ILE A 73 -1.31 5.90 -4.53
N PHE A 74 -1.00 5.45 -5.74
CA PHE A 74 -1.78 4.44 -6.46
C PHE A 74 -1.10 3.09 -6.28
N PHE A 75 -1.74 2.19 -5.54
CA PHE A 75 -1.27 0.82 -5.38
C PHE A 75 -2.06 -0.10 -6.31
N LEU A 76 -1.45 -0.49 -7.42
CA LEU A 76 -2.09 -1.29 -8.46
C LEU A 76 -1.76 -2.77 -8.27
N THR A 77 -2.77 -3.62 -8.34
CA THR A 77 -2.62 -5.07 -8.23
C THR A 77 -3.46 -5.78 -9.29
N SER A 78 -2.99 -6.93 -9.74
CA SER A 78 -3.71 -7.75 -10.71
C SER A 78 -4.74 -8.69 -10.09
N ARG A 79 -4.74 -8.87 -8.75
CA ARG A 79 -5.58 -9.84 -8.03
C ARG A 79 -6.32 -9.19 -6.87
N GLN A 80 -7.59 -9.45 -6.74
CA GLN A 80 -8.43 -8.95 -5.64
C GLN A 80 -7.92 -9.39 -4.25
N SER A 81 -7.34 -10.60 -4.14
CA SER A 81 -6.75 -11.05 -2.87
C SER A 81 -5.64 -10.14 -2.35
N GLN A 82 -4.95 -9.43 -3.23
CA GLN A 82 -3.90 -8.48 -2.86
C GLN A 82 -4.48 -7.17 -2.31
N HIS A 83 -5.70 -6.77 -2.69
CA HIS A 83 -6.38 -5.61 -2.11
C HIS A 83 -6.49 -5.73 -0.59
N LYS A 84 -6.96 -6.90 -0.13
CA LYS A 84 -7.08 -7.17 1.31
C LYS A 84 -5.75 -7.02 2.04
N ILE A 85 -4.65 -7.50 1.45
CA ILE A 85 -3.31 -7.40 2.06
C ILE A 85 -2.92 -5.93 2.22
N VAL A 86 -3.15 -5.09 1.22
CA VAL A 86 -2.88 -3.65 1.27
C VAL A 86 -3.72 -2.97 2.35
N VAL A 87 -5.04 -3.24 2.35
CA VAL A 87 -5.97 -2.67 3.32
C VAL A 87 -5.58 -3.05 4.75
N ASP A 88 -5.28 -4.33 5.00
CA ASP A 88 -4.89 -4.82 6.32
C ASP A 88 -3.52 -4.26 6.75
N THR A 89 -2.58 -4.08 5.81
CA THR A 89 -1.28 -3.44 6.09
C THR A 89 -1.46 -1.98 6.51
N VAL A 90 -2.27 -1.21 5.80
CA VAL A 90 -2.55 0.19 6.15
C VAL A 90 -3.34 0.29 7.46
N ARG A 91 -4.27 -0.62 7.73
CA ARG A 91 -4.98 -0.67 9.02
C ARG A 91 -4.03 -0.90 10.19
N ARG A 92 -3.10 -1.85 10.08
CA ARG A 92 -2.07 -2.11 11.11
C ARG A 92 -1.17 -0.90 11.32
N LEU A 93 -0.73 -0.26 10.24
CA LEU A 93 0.04 0.97 10.31
C LEU A 93 -0.74 2.08 11.04
N ASN A 94 -2.00 2.28 10.70
CA ASN A 94 -2.86 3.30 11.30
C ASN A 94 -3.20 3.02 12.76
N ALA A 95 -3.24 1.77 13.20
CA ALA A 95 -3.50 1.40 14.58
C ALA A 95 -2.42 1.90 15.55
N ARG A 96 -1.20 2.15 15.04
CA ARG A 96 -0.04 2.62 15.81
C ARG A 96 0.23 4.11 15.66
N ARG A 97 -0.64 4.85 14.96
CA ARG A 97 -0.44 6.26 14.63
C ARG A 97 -1.49 7.15 15.26
N PRO A 98 -1.09 8.35 15.68
CA PRO A 98 -2.06 9.35 16.12
C PRO A 98 -2.95 9.77 14.94
N PRO A 99 -4.17 10.30 15.18
CA PRO A 99 -5.16 10.59 14.15
C PRO A 99 -4.64 11.45 12.98
N GLN A 100 -3.79 12.42 13.25
CA GLN A 100 -3.21 13.35 12.26
C GLN A 100 -2.18 12.69 11.34
N GLU A 101 -1.60 11.55 11.76
CA GLU A 101 -0.61 10.80 10.97
C GLU A 101 -1.23 9.60 10.23
N LYS A 102 -2.51 9.33 10.43
CA LYS A 102 -3.19 8.23 9.74
C LYS A 102 -3.22 8.44 8.24
N VAL A 103 -3.03 7.35 7.51
CA VAL A 103 -3.15 7.30 6.05
C VAL A 103 -4.60 7.05 5.68
N ARG A 104 -5.16 7.89 4.83
CA ARG A 104 -6.48 7.64 4.24
C ARG A 104 -6.31 6.67 3.08
N LEU A 105 -7.17 5.66 3.04
CA LEU A 105 -7.16 4.62 2.01
C LEU A 105 -8.55 4.50 1.40
N VAL A 106 -8.61 4.38 0.08
CA VAL A 106 -9.80 3.99 -0.67
C VAL A 106 -9.45 2.73 -1.44
N ASP A 107 -10.21 1.66 -1.22
CA ASP A 107 -10.10 0.42 -2.00
C ASP A 107 -11.11 0.46 -3.15
N MET A 108 -10.61 0.54 -4.38
CA MET A 108 -11.44 0.59 -5.58
C MET A 108 -11.58 -0.79 -6.17
N VAL A 109 -12.76 -1.35 -6.08
CA VAL A 109 -13.12 -2.65 -6.68
C VAL A 109 -14.07 -2.46 -7.86
N GLY A 110 -14.32 -3.54 -8.60
CA GLY A 110 -15.23 -3.48 -9.76
C GLY A 110 -16.62 -2.93 -9.41
N GLN A 111 -17.26 -2.25 -10.35
CA GLN A 111 -18.52 -1.53 -10.16
C GLN A 111 -19.63 -2.40 -9.54
N SER A 112 -19.78 -3.64 -9.96
CA SER A 112 -20.75 -4.59 -9.39
C SER A 112 -20.50 -4.90 -7.91
N ASN A 113 -19.22 -4.98 -7.50
CA ASN A 113 -18.84 -5.24 -6.13
C ASN A 113 -19.03 -4.03 -5.20
N MET A 114 -19.08 -2.83 -5.76
CA MET A 114 -19.35 -1.58 -5.03
C MET A 114 -20.82 -1.20 -5.03
N CYS A 115 -21.63 -1.84 -5.88
CA CYS A 115 -23.04 -1.51 -6.05
C CYS A 115 -23.88 -2.04 -4.88
N VAL A 116 -24.67 -1.18 -4.28
CA VAL A 116 -25.60 -1.53 -3.18
C VAL A 116 -26.98 -1.99 -3.68
N GLN A 117 -27.21 -1.92 -4.99
CA GLN A 117 -28.48 -2.29 -5.59
C GLN A 117 -28.70 -3.80 -5.62
N PRO A 118 -29.94 -4.30 -5.51
CA PRO A 118 -30.24 -5.73 -5.54
C PRO A 118 -29.72 -6.45 -6.78
N PHE A 119 -29.68 -5.77 -7.92
CA PHE A 119 -29.20 -6.32 -9.20
C PHE A 119 -27.66 -6.37 -9.32
N ALA A 120 -26.92 -6.00 -8.28
CA ALA A 120 -25.45 -6.05 -8.30
C ALA A 120 -24.88 -7.47 -8.54
N LYS A 121 -25.69 -8.50 -8.24
CA LYS A 121 -25.33 -9.94 -8.41
C LYS A 121 -25.75 -10.54 -9.74
N GLU A 122 -26.40 -9.75 -10.60
CA GLU A 122 -26.84 -10.21 -11.91
C GLU A 122 -25.65 -10.45 -12.87
N SER A 123 -25.93 -11.14 -13.99
CA SER A 123 -24.89 -11.35 -15.01
C SER A 123 -24.35 -10.01 -15.53
N PRO A 124 -23.07 -9.94 -15.94
CA PRO A 124 -22.44 -8.67 -16.33
C PRO A 124 -23.22 -7.85 -17.38
N PRO A 125 -23.81 -8.46 -18.42
CA PRO A 125 -24.64 -7.74 -19.39
C PRO A 125 -25.89 -7.14 -18.77
N LEU A 126 -26.60 -7.91 -17.92
CA LEU A 126 -27.83 -7.47 -17.26
C LEU A 126 -27.52 -6.40 -16.22
N PHE A 127 -26.46 -6.56 -15.43
CA PHE A 127 -25.98 -5.56 -14.49
C PHE A 127 -25.70 -4.21 -15.20
N SER A 128 -24.99 -4.26 -16.35
CA SER A 128 -24.68 -3.06 -17.11
C SER A 128 -25.93 -2.34 -17.60
N LEU A 129 -26.92 -3.09 -18.11
CA LEU A 129 -28.19 -2.55 -18.57
C LEU A 129 -28.97 -1.89 -17.42
N LEU A 130 -29.14 -2.61 -16.30
CA LEU A 130 -29.89 -2.10 -15.14
C LEU A 130 -29.18 -0.91 -14.48
N CYS A 131 -27.86 -0.94 -14.42
CA CYS A 131 -27.06 0.17 -13.90
C CYS A 131 -27.19 1.44 -14.75
N SER A 132 -27.31 1.30 -16.08
CA SER A 132 -27.54 2.44 -16.98
C SER A 132 -28.94 3.06 -16.83
N GLN A 133 -29.93 2.24 -16.47
CA GLN A 133 -31.31 2.70 -16.23
C GLN A 133 -31.52 3.33 -14.85
N ALA A 134 -30.65 3.01 -13.90
CA ALA A 134 -30.74 3.51 -12.51
C ALA A 134 -29.99 4.83 -12.26
N ARG A 135 -29.38 5.39 -13.28
CA ARG A 135 -28.71 6.72 -13.26
C ARG A 135 -29.67 7.80 -13.70
#